data_9154e006fcefbfedc52c2f428bb526e4
#
_entry.id   9154e006fcefbfedc52c2f428bb526e4
#
_cell.length_a   1.000
_cell.length_b   1.000
_cell.length_c   1.000
_cell.angle_alpha   90.00
_cell.angle_beta   90.00
_cell.angle_gamma   90.00
#
_symmetry.space_group_name_H-M   'P 1'
#
loop_
_entity.id
_entity.type
_entity.pdbx_description
1 polymer ?
#
loop_
_entity_poly.entity_id
_entity_poly.type
_entity_poly.pdbx_seq_one_letter_code
_entity_poly.pdbx_strand_id
1 'polypeptide(L)'
;MTVLTIQSGSQPALFGREGELISLRITVEPRLLEDLLEALAVLEFPVNPELYHHPAEVAVEFPAYSARVDEVRAALRKGGFNADNLELSRVLARAVGI
;
A
#
# COMPACT_ATOMS: atom_id res chain seq x y z
N MET A 1 -3.61 17.01 -24.38
CA MET A 1 -3.78 16.46 -23.92
C MET A 1 -3.96 15.74 -23.57
N THR A 2 -3.76 15.62 -23.69
CA THR A 2 -4.09 14.89 -23.36
C THR A 2 -3.94 14.08 -22.99
N VAL A 3 -3.38 14.14 -22.80
CA VAL A 3 -3.28 13.28 -22.42
C VAL A 3 -3.60 12.70 -21.59
N LEU A 4 -3.64 12.95 -21.19
CA LEU A 4 -3.96 12.44 -20.39
C LEU A 4 -4.69 11.62 -20.34
N THR A 5 -4.86 11.63 -20.63
CA THR A 5 -5.72 10.96 -20.61
C THR A 5 -5.65 9.73 -20.55
N ILE A 6 -5.09 9.47 -21.04
CA ILE A 6 -5.01 8.45 -21.05
C ILE A 6 -4.66 7.69 -20.08
N GLN A 7 -3.94 7.91 -19.75
CA GLN A 7 -3.60 7.27 -18.81
C GLN A 7 -4.39 7.31 -17.77
N SER A 8 -5.18 7.99 -17.90
CA SER A 8 -6.05 8.22 -16.88
C SER A 8 -6.57 6.98 -16.23
N GLY A 9 -6.87 5.97 -16.90
CA GLY A 9 -7.40 4.77 -16.28
C GLY A 9 -6.37 3.93 -15.60
N SER A 10 -5.10 4.12 -15.92
CA SER A 10 -4.08 3.21 -15.43
C SER A 10 -3.20 3.79 -14.35
N GLN A 11 -3.24 5.10 -14.16
CA GLN A 11 -2.39 5.74 -13.17
C GLN A 11 -3.21 6.61 -12.23
N PRO A 12 -3.14 6.34 -10.93
CA PRO A 12 -3.88 7.15 -9.97
C PRO A 12 -3.28 8.55 -9.87
N ALA A 13 -4.12 9.52 -9.58
CA ALA A 13 -3.66 10.88 -9.31
C ALA A 13 -2.95 10.90 -7.97
N LEU A 14 -1.92 11.77 -7.84
CA LEU A 14 -1.20 11.90 -6.57
C LEU A 14 -2.07 12.56 -5.50
N PHE A 15 -3.01 13.40 -5.90
CA PHE A 15 -3.92 14.06 -4.97
C PHE A 15 -5.32 13.97 -5.54
N GLY A 16 -6.30 13.80 -4.69
CA GLY A 16 -7.69 13.70 -5.10
C GLY A 16 -8.61 13.81 -3.91
N ARG A 17 -9.86 13.37 -4.10
CA ARG A 17 -10.86 13.43 -3.04
C ARG A 17 -10.48 12.62 -1.82
N GLU A 18 -9.70 11.58 -2.00
CA GLU A 18 -9.31 10.69 -0.92
C GLU A 18 -7.97 11.08 -0.34
N GLY A 19 -7.48 12.28 -0.65
CA GLY A 19 -6.28 12.80 -0.09
C GLY A 19 -5.06 12.54 -0.97
N GLU A 20 -3.92 12.45 -0.33
CA GLU A 20 -2.66 12.24 -1.03
C GLU A 20 -2.41 10.75 -1.25
N LEU A 21 -1.88 10.41 -2.42
CA LEU A 21 -1.44 9.05 -2.68
C LEU A 21 -0.13 8.83 -1.93
N ILE A 22 -0.11 7.81 -1.08
CA ILE A 22 1.07 7.49 -0.28
C ILE A 22 1.44 6.04 -0.50
N SER A 23 2.65 5.69 -0.11
CA SER A 23 3.13 4.31 -0.15
C SER A 23 3.03 3.72 1.24
N LEU A 24 2.42 2.55 1.34
CA LEU A 24 2.28 1.83 2.59
C LEU A 24 3.17 0.61 2.54
N ARG A 25 3.83 0.34 3.67
CA ARG A 25 4.75 -0.79 3.75
C ARG A 25 4.56 -1.50 5.07
N ILE A 26 4.48 -2.83 5.01
CA ILE A 26 4.46 -3.64 6.21
C ILE A 26 5.43 -4.80 6.02
N THR A 27 6.19 -5.09 7.07
CA THR A 27 7.22 -6.13 7.04
C THR A 27 6.79 -7.26 7.96
N VAL A 28 6.88 -8.49 7.46
CA VAL A 28 6.49 -9.68 8.23
C VAL A 28 7.53 -10.77 8.04
N GLU A 29 7.47 -11.78 8.90
CA GLU A 29 8.24 -13.00 8.70
C GLU A 29 7.73 -13.70 7.44
N PRO A 30 8.61 -14.34 6.67
CA PRO A 30 8.19 -14.98 5.42
C PRO A 30 7.02 -15.96 5.57
N ARG A 31 6.95 -16.66 6.68
CA ARG A 31 5.88 -17.63 6.92
C ARG A 31 4.50 -16.98 7.07
N LEU A 32 4.46 -15.67 7.33
CA LEU A 32 3.21 -14.94 7.52
C LEU A 32 2.78 -14.18 6.27
N LEU A 33 3.56 -14.26 5.19
CA LEU A 33 3.27 -13.49 3.98
C LEU A 33 1.90 -13.80 3.41
N GLU A 34 1.55 -15.07 3.31
CA GLU A 34 0.28 -15.47 2.72
C GLU A 34 -0.88 -14.95 3.56
N ASP A 35 -0.76 -15.06 4.89
CA ASP A 35 -1.80 -14.54 5.77
C ASP A 35 -1.94 -13.03 5.64
N LEU A 36 -0.82 -12.33 5.46
CA LEU A 36 -0.87 -10.89 5.26
C LEU A 36 -1.59 -10.53 3.97
N LEU A 37 -1.25 -11.23 2.88
CA LEU A 37 -1.90 -10.96 1.60
C LEU A 37 -3.40 -11.24 1.67
N GLU A 38 -3.81 -12.27 2.41
CA GLU A 38 -5.23 -12.56 2.62
C GLU A 38 -5.91 -11.45 3.41
N ALA A 39 -5.22 -10.93 4.43
CA ALA A 39 -5.77 -9.82 5.22
C ALA A 39 -6.00 -8.59 4.34
N LEU A 40 -5.07 -8.32 3.43
CA LEU A 40 -5.19 -7.17 2.54
C LEU A 40 -6.23 -7.38 1.44
N ALA A 41 -6.54 -8.63 1.12
CA ALA A 41 -7.49 -8.93 0.05
C ALA A 41 -8.93 -8.55 0.39
N VAL A 42 -9.24 -8.30 1.66
CA VAL A 42 -10.58 -7.89 2.05
C VAL A 42 -10.83 -6.39 1.84
N LEU A 43 -9.81 -5.63 1.49
CA LEU A 43 -9.98 -4.20 1.25
C LEU A 43 -10.89 -3.95 0.06
N GLU A 44 -11.66 -2.86 0.12
CA GLU A 44 -12.61 -2.54 -0.93
C GLU A 44 -11.95 -1.98 -2.17
N PHE A 45 -10.69 -1.61 -2.08
CA PHE A 45 -9.95 -1.16 -3.23
C PHE A 45 -8.87 -2.19 -3.57
N PRO A 46 -8.48 -2.29 -4.84
CA PRO A 46 -7.50 -3.30 -5.24
C PRO A 46 -6.12 -2.97 -4.67
N VAL A 47 -5.46 -4.01 -4.17
CA VAL A 47 -4.10 -3.91 -3.70
C VAL A 47 -3.23 -4.71 -4.65
N ASN A 48 -2.21 -4.07 -5.19
CA ASN A 48 -1.28 -4.73 -6.09
C ASN A 48 0.12 -4.54 -5.52
N PRO A 49 0.49 -5.35 -4.53
CA PRO A 49 1.69 -5.10 -3.76
C PRO A 49 2.96 -5.51 -4.48
N GLU A 50 4.03 -4.80 -4.16
CA GLU A 50 5.38 -5.23 -4.49
C GLU A 50 5.96 -5.93 -3.28
N LEU A 51 6.69 -7.01 -3.52
CA LEU A 51 7.26 -7.80 -2.45
C LEU A 51 8.79 -7.66 -2.49
N TYR A 52 9.37 -7.37 -1.33
CA TYR A 52 10.81 -7.25 -1.19
C TYR A 52 11.27 -8.32 -0.21
N HIS A 53 11.96 -9.33 -0.74
CA HIS A 53 12.38 -10.48 0.05
C HIS A 53 13.76 -10.25 0.64
N HIS A 54 13.87 -10.46 1.93
CA HIS A 54 15.12 -10.41 2.68
C HIS A 54 15.28 -11.74 3.43
N PRO A 55 16.47 -12.06 3.91
CA PRO A 55 16.67 -13.38 4.54
C PRO A 55 15.72 -13.69 5.68
N ALA A 56 15.39 -12.73 6.52
CA ALA A 56 14.58 -12.97 7.70
C ALA A 56 13.18 -12.40 7.61
N GLU A 57 12.86 -11.63 6.55
CA GLU A 57 11.59 -10.94 6.50
C GLU A 57 11.21 -10.61 5.06
N VAL A 58 9.93 -10.31 4.87
CA VAL A 58 9.42 -9.85 3.57
C VAL A 58 8.70 -8.54 3.81
N ALA A 59 9.03 -7.53 3.01
CA ALA A 59 8.31 -6.26 3.03
C ALA A 59 7.29 -6.26 1.91
N VAL A 60 6.06 -5.85 2.24
CA VAL A 60 4.96 -5.73 1.29
C VAL A 60 4.65 -4.25 1.17
N GLU A 61 4.72 -3.72 -0.06
CA GLU A 61 4.56 -2.30 -0.29
C GLU A 61 3.52 -2.05 -1.37
N PHE A 62 2.62 -1.11 -1.14
CA PHE A 62 1.59 -0.79 -2.10
C PHE A 62 1.13 0.65 -1.89
N PRO A 63 0.63 1.29 -2.97
CA PRO A 63 0.12 2.65 -2.85
C PRO A 63 -1.32 2.65 -2.33
N ALA A 64 -1.68 3.70 -1.61
CA ALA A 64 -3.05 3.92 -1.18
C ALA A 64 -3.24 5.41 -0.92
N TYR A 65 -4.48 5.88 -0.99
CA TYR A 65 -4.76 7.26 -0.63
C TYR A 65 -4.84 7.40 0.88
N SER A 66 -4.45 8.56 1.37
CA SER A 66 -4.37 8.80 2.81
C SER A 66 -5.69 8.56 3.52
N ALA A 67 -6.83 8.82 2.88
CA ALA A 67 -8.14 8.58 3.49
C ALA A 67 -8.44 7.09 3.68
N ARG A 68 -7.68 6.21 3.03
CA ARG A 68 -7.90 4.77 3.13
C ARG A 68 -6.99 4.08 4.14
N VAL A 69 -6.09 4.83 4.79
CA VAL A 69 -5.13 4.22 5.70
C VAL A 69 -5.80 3.53 6.88
N ASP A 70 -6.86 4.13 7.42
CA ASP A 70 -7.57 3.52 8.54
C ASP A 70 -8.22 2.20 8.16
N GLU A 71 -8.70 2.09 6.91
CA GLU A 71 -9.22 0.84 6.39
C GLU A 71 -8.14 -0.24 6.36
N VAL A 72 -6.95 0.14 5.93
CA VAL A 72 -5.82 -0.79 5.88
C VAL A 72 -5.46 -1.24 7.30
N ARG A 73 -5.40 -0.31 8.24
CA ARG A 73 -5.10 -0.66 9.62
C ARG A 73 -6.13 -1.62 10.20
N ALA A 74 -7.41 -1.37 9.90
CA ALA A 74 -8.47 -2.25 10.38
C ALA A 74 -8.34 -3.64 9.79
N ALA A 75 -8.00 -3.75 8.51
CA ALA A 75 -7.81 -5.04 7.87
C ALA A 75 -6.64 -5.80 8.49
N LEU A 76 -5.55 -5.09 8.80
CA LEU A 76 -4.39 -5.71 9.44
C LEU A 76 -4.74 -6.24 10.81
N ARG A 77 -5.44 -5.46 11.63
CA ARG A 77 -5.86 -5.89 12.95
C ARG A 77 -6.76 -7.11 12.88
N LYS A 78 -7.69 -7.11 11.95
CA LYS A 78 -8.62 -8.22 11.77
C LYS A 78 -7.87 -9.50 11.39
N GLY A 79 -6.78 -9.36 10.65
CA GLY A 79 -5.96 -10.50 10.26
C GLY A 79 -4.95 -10.91 11.31
N GLY A 80 -4.93 -10.24 12.46
CA GLY A 80 -4.01 -10.60 13.54
C GLY A 80 -2.67 -9.89 13.50
N PHE A 81 -2.54 -8.86 12.68
CA PHE A 81 -1.28 -8.13 12.54
C PHE A 81 -1.29 -6.85 13.36
N ASN A 82 -0.11 -6.40 13.75
CA ASN A 82 0.03 -5.16 14.49
C ASN A 82 0.01 -3.99 13.49
N ALA A 83 -1.07 -3.23 13.51
CA ALA A 83 -1.25 -2.11 12.58
C ALA A 83 -0.23 -0.99 12.80
N ASP A 84 0.40 -0.94 13.98
CA ASP A 84 1.41 0.06 14.25
C ASP A 84 2.71 -0.19 13.48
N ASN A 85 2.87 -1.39 12.92
CA ASN A 85 4.03 -1.70 12.08
C ASN A 85 3.88 -1.19 10.65
N LEU A 86 2.74 -0.62 10.32
CA LEU A 86 2.52 -0.05 8.99
C LEU A 86 3.33 1.24 8.85
N GLU A 87 4.19 1.29 7.83
CA GLU A 87 5.01 2.46 7.56
C GLU A 87 4.41 3.22 6.38
N LEU A 88 4.38 4.54 6.50
CA LEU A 88 3.83 5.41 5.48
C LEU A 88 4.94 6.29 4.92
N SER A 89 4.98 6.45 3.61
CA SER A 89 5.90 7.38 2.97
C SER A 89 5.21 8.05 1.80
N ARG A 90 5.70 9.23 1.46
CA ARG A 90 5.09 9.99 0.37
C ARG A 90 5.59 9.48 -0.96
N VAL A 91 4.65 9.22 -1.85
CA VAL A 91 4.97 8.73 -3.18
C VAL A 91 5.83 9.75 -3.93
N LEU A 92 5.52 11.03 -3.77
CA LEU A 92 6.25 12.09 -4.48
C LEU A 92 7.73 12.10 -4.11
N ALA A 93 8.05 11.92 -2.83
CA ALA A 93 9.44 11.88 -2.40
C ALA A 93 10.17 10.69 -3.02
N ARG A 94 9.50 9.56 -3.12
CA ARG A 94 10.08 8.38 -3.72
C ARG A 94 10.25 8.55 -5.23
N ALA A 95 9.30 9.23 -5.86
CA ALA A 95 9.34 9.43 -7.30
C ALA A 95 10.53 10.28 -7.75
N VAL A 96 11.02 11.17 -6.91
CA VAL A 96 12.18 11.98 -7.26
C VAL A 96 13.49 11.31 -6.86
N GLY A 97 13.43 10.10 -6.37
CA GLY A 97 14.64 9.30 -6.14
C GLY A 97 15.46 9.70 -4.95
N ILE A 98 14.86 10.29 -4.01
CA ILE A 98 15.57 10.78 -2.85
C ILE A 98 15.57 9.76 -1.73
#